data_f16d8225c29455e46e3843add58574c6
#
_entry.id   f16d8225c29455e46e3843add58574c6
#
_cell.length_a   1.000
_cell.length_b   1.000
_cell.length_c   1.000
_cell.angle_alpha   90.00
_cell.angle_beta   90.00
_cell.angle_gamma   90.00
#
_symmetry.space_group_name_H-M   'P 1'
#
loop_
_entity.id
_entity.type
_entity.pdbx_description
1 polymer ?
#
loop_
_entity_poly.entity_id
_entity_poly.type
_entity_poly.pdbx_seq_one_letter_code
_entity_poly.pdbx_strand_id
1 'polypeptide(L)' 'MDAKSLRDLSVEELMLKHNQFKEELFNLRFQNAVGQLKNTSRIKEVKKTIARVLTIIREKELGIHAKANSEGGKA' A
#
# COMPACT_ATOMS: atom_id res chain seq x y z
N MET A 1 -5.87 1.19 -6.30
CA MET A 1 -4.73 1.35 -7.22
C MET A 1 -4.11 -0.01 -7.48
N ASP A 2 -3.72 -0.25 -8.69
CA ASP A 2 -3.07 -1.52 -9.00
C ASP A 2 -1.56 -1.39 -8.90
N ALA A 3 -0.87 -2.52 -8.93
CA ALA A 3 0.57 -2.54 -8.74
C ALA A 3 1.31 -1.81 -9.86
N LYS A 4 0.78 -1.90 -11.08
CA LYS A 4 1.42 -1.27 -12.22
C LYS A 4 1.45 0.25 -12.05
N SER A 5 0.32 0.84 -11.68
CA SER A 5 0.26 2.28 -11.46
C SER A 5 1.21 2.71 -10.36
N LEU A 6 1.28 1.91 -9.30
CA LEU A 6 2.16 2.22 -8.17
C LEU A 6 3.62 2.15 -8.56
N ARG A 7 4.00 1.22 -9.45
CA ARG A 7 5.39 1.10 -9.86
C ARG A 7 5.88 2.28 -10.67
N ASP A 8 4.97 3.03 -11.26
CA ASP A 8 5.33 4.21 -12.03
C ASP A 8 5.66 5.40 -11.15
N LEU A 9 5.37 5.32 -9.86
CA LEU A 9 5.61 6.40 -8.92
C LEU A 9 7.00 6.30 -8.30
N SER A 10 7.57 7.46 -7.93
CA SER A 10 8.83 7.46 -7.21
C SER A 10 8.61 6.96 -5.77
N VAL A 11 9.72 6.61 -5.11
CA VAL A 11 9.66 6.16 -3.72
C VAL A 11 9.04 7.25 -2.85
N GLU A 12 9.40 8.51 -3.09
CA GLU A 12 8.85 9.61 -2.32
C GLU A 12 7.33 9.72 -2.49
N GLU A 13 6.87 9.59 -3.72
CA GLU A 13 5.43 9.62 -3.98
C GLU A 13 4.72 8.45 -3.34
N LEU A 14 5.35 7.27 -3.37
CA LEU A 14 4.78 6.09 -2.75
C LEU A 14 4.69 6.26 -1.24
N MET A 15 5.70 6.89 -0.63
CA MET A 15 5.67 7.14 0.80
C MET A 15 4.54 8.09 1.19
N LEU A 16 4.31 9.12 0.36
CA LEU A 16 3.21 10.03 0.59
C LEU A 16 1.88 9.30 0.54
N LYS A 17 1.70 8.44 -0.48
CA LYS A 17 0.47 7.67 -0.59
C LYS A 17 0.31 6.72 0.59
N HIS A 18 1.40 6.11 1.01
CA HIS A 18 1.36 5.21 2.17
C HIS A 18 0.84 5.95 3.40
N ASN A 19 1.38 7.15 3.65
CA ASN A 19 0.94 7.94 4.79
C ASN A 19 -0.53 8.35 4.68
N GLN A 20 -0.95 8.73 3.47
CA GLN A 20 -2.33 9.12 3.24
C GLN A 20 -3.28 7.95 3.50
N PHE A 21 -2.93 6.77 3.02
CA PHE A 21 -3.77 5.59 3.23
C PHE A 21 -3.77 5.16 4.70
N LYS A 22 -2.66 5.34 5.39
CA LYS A 22 -2.62 5.03 6.83
C LYS A 22 -3.57 5.94 7.60
N GLU A 23 -3.60 7.23 7.26
CA GLU A 23 -4.53 8.16 7.89
C GLU A 23 -5.97 7.76 7.58
N GLU A 24 -6.24 7.41 6.34
CA GLU A 24 -7.59 6.99 5.96
C GLU A 24 -7.99 5.74 6.75
N LEU A 25 -7.08 4.79 6.86
CA LEU A 25 -7.35 3.56 7.61
C LEU A 25 -7.66 3.86 9.06
N PHE A 26 -6.87 4.76 9.66
CA PHE A 26 -7.10 5.13 11.04
C PHE A 26 -8.49 5.74 11.23
N ASN A 27 -8.86 6.66 10.33
CA ASN A 27 -10.17 7.29 10.40
C ASN A 27 -11.30 6.28 10.21
N LEU A 28 -11.12 5.36 9.26
CA LEU A 28 -12.13 4.34 9.01
C LEU A 28 -12.30 3.42 10.21
N ARG A 29 -11.20 3.05 10.84
CA ARG A 29 -11.26 2.21 12.04
C ARG A 29 -11.96 2.94 13.18
N PHE A 30 -11.68 4.23 13.32
CA PHE A 30 -12.33 5.02 14.34
C PHE A 30 -13.84 5.08 14.09
N GLN A 31 -14.23 5.35 12.84
CA GLN A 31 -15.65 5.41 12.49
C GLN A 31 -16.33 4.07 12.75
N ASN A 32 -15.64 2.99 12.44
CA ASN A 32 -16.19 1.66 12.68
C ASN A 32 -16.37 1.40 14.18
N ALA A 33 -15.39 1.83 14.98
CA ALA A 33 -15.41 1.61 16.42
C ALA A 33 -16.57 2.35 17.09
N VAL A 34 -16.93 3.53 16.56
CA VAL A 34 -18.05 4.29 17.12
C VAL A 34 -19.37 3.99 16.42
N GLY A 35 -19.39 2.99 15.55
CA GLY A 35 -20.62 2.54 14.91
C GLY A 35 -21.12 3.42 13.77
N GLN A 36 -20.31 4.33 13.27
CA GLN A 36 -20.72 5.24 12.20
C GLN A 36 -20.41 4.73 10.80
N LEU A 37 -19.49 3.77 10.69
CA LEU A 37 -19.10 3.26 9.39
C LEU A 37 -20.10 2.20 8.93
N LYS A 38 -20.72 2.44 7.78
CA LYS A 38 -21.74 1.54 7.25
C LYS A 38 -21.16 0.41 6.43
N ASN A 39 -20.02 0.64 5.80
CA ASN A 39 -19.44 -0.35 4.90
C ASN A 39 -17.99 -0.60 5.28
N THR A 40 -17.73 -1.78 5.85
CA THR A 40 -16.39 -2.13 6.33
C THR A 40 -15.48 -2.63 5.22
N SER A 41 -16.00 -2.86 4.02
CA SER A 41 -15.15 -3.35 2.94
C SER A 41 -14.10 -2.30 2.53
N ARG A 42 -14.37 -1.02 2.78
CA ARG A 42 -13.38 0.02 2.51
C ARG A 42 -12.14 -0.16 3.37
N ILE A 43 -12.32 -0.61 4.61
CA ILE A 43 -11.18 -0.91 5.48
C ILE A 43 -10.28 -1.96 4.86
N LYS A 44 -10.89 -3.02 4.32
CA LYS A 44 -10.12 -4.08 3.68
C LYS A 44 -9.38 -3.59 2.45
N GLU A 45 -10.05 -2.76 1.65
CA GLU A 45 -9.44 -2.20 0.46
C GLU A 45 -8.22 -1.36 0.79
N VAL A 46 -8.36 -0.50 1.80
CA VAL A 46 -7.26 0.39 2.18
C VAL A 46 -6.09 -0.42 2.74
N LYS A 47 -6.38 -1.44 3.53
CA LYS A 47 -5.33 -2.31 4.07
C LYS A 47 -4.56 -2.99 2.94
N LYS A 48 -5.27 -3.49 1.94
CA LYS A 48 -4.62 -4.12 0.79
C LYS A 48 -3.76 -3.13 0.03
N THR A 49 -4.28 -1.92 -0.15
CA THR A 49 -3.54 -0.89 -0.87
C THR A 49 -2.27 -0.51 -0.12
N ILE A 50 -2.36 -0.38 1.20
CA ILE A 50 -1.18 -0.08 2.03
C ILE A 50 -0.13 -1.18 1.87
N ALA A 51 -0.55 -2.43 1.93
CA ALA A 51 0.38 -3.55 1.79
C ALA A 51 1.04 -3.53 0.41
N ARG A 52 0.27 -3.22 -0.62
CA ARG A 52 0.79 -3.16 -1.97
C ARG A 52 1.81 -2.04 -2.12
N VAL A 53 1.50 -0.87 -1.57
CA VAL A 53 2.41 0.27 -1.63
C VAL A 53 3.72 -0.07 -0.91
N LEU A 54 3.64 -0.68 0.27
CA LEU A 54 4.84 -1.06 1.01
C LEU A 54 5.69 -2.06 0.23
N THR A 55 5.04 -3.01 -0.42
CA THR A 55 5.75 -4.00 -1.22
C THR A 55 6.51 -3.33 -2.36
N ILE A 56 5.86 -2.40 -3.04
CA ILE A 56 6.49 -1.70 -4.16
C ILE A 56 7.65 -0.83 -3.67
N ILE A 57 7.48 -0.15 -2.54
CA ILE A 57 8.56 0.66 -1.97
C ILE A 57 9.77 -0.24 -1.67
N ARG A 58 9.51 -1.38 -1.06
CA ARG A 58 10.58 -2.32 -0.73
C ARG A 58 11.29 -2.82 -1.98
N GLU A 59 10.51 -3.15 -3.01
CA GLU A 59 11.09 -3.58 -4.27
C GLU A 59 12.01 -2.53 -4.86
N LYS A 60 11.57 -1.29 -4.84
CA LYS A 60 12.35 -0.20 -5.41
C LYS A 60 13.64 0.05 -4.62
N GLU A 61 13.54 -0.01 -3.30
CA GLU A 61 14.70 0.19 -2.45
C GLU A 61 15.75 -0.91 -2.62
N LEU A 62 15.27 -2.13 -2.84
CA LEU A 62 16.15 -3.26 -3.04
C LEU A 62 16.58 -3.44 -4.48
N GLY A 63 15.92 -2.77 -5.41
CA GLY A 63 16.19 -2.92 -6.83
C GLY A 63 15.72 -4.24 -7.41
N ILE A 64 14.89 -4.96 -6.67
CA ILE A 64 14.48 -6.31 -7.07
C ILE A 64 13.63 -6.31 -8.33
N HIS A 65 12.72 -5.35 -8.44
CA HIS A 65 11.80 -5.34 -9.58
C HIS A 65 12.52 -5.14 -10.90
N ALA A 66 13.73 -4.62 -10.84
CA ALA A 66 14.52 -4.42 -12.06
C ALA A 66 14.98 -5.75 -12.63
N LYS A 67 15.02 -6.80 -11.79
CA LYS A 67 15.46 -8.11 -12.20
C LYS A 67 14.32 -9.07 -12.41
N ALA A 68 13.29 -8.75 -11.95
CA ALA A 68 12.18 -9.69 -11.94
C ALA A 68 12.48 -10.84 -11.00
N ASN A 69 13.29 -10.67 -10.86
CA ASN A 69 13.41 -11.14 -10.21
C ASN A 69 13.56 -11.90 -9.80
N SER A 70 14.09 -11.90 -9.96
CA SER A 70 14.47 -12.50 -9.69
C SER A 70 14.49 -13.29 -8.84
N GLU A 71 14.62 -13.54 -8.62
CA GLU A 71 14.68 -14.14 -8.07
C GLU A 71 14.49 -14.38 -7.15
N GLY A 72 14.26 -14.22 -7.03
CA GLY A 72 14.07 -14.23 -6.35
C GLY A 72 14.40 -14.68 -5.47
N GLY A 73 14.86 -14.76 -5.50
CA GLY A 73 15.22 -14.99 -4.98
C GLY A 73 15.58 -15.29 -4.03
N LYS A 74 15.82 -15.36 -3.96
CA LYS A 74 16.10 -15.58 -3.26
C LYS A 74 16.42 -15.94 -2.70
N ALA A 75 16.52 -15.90 -2.77
CA ALA A 75 16.87 -16.05 -2.41
C ALA A 75 17.06 -16.55 -2.15
#